data_a2a4c33cdd4a81a5ed23dd3279267141
#
_entry.id   a2a4c33cdd4a81a5ed23dd3279267141
#
_cell.length_a   1.000
_cell.length_b   1.000
_cell.length_c   1.000
_cell.angle_alpha   90.00
_cell.angle_beta   90.00
_cell.angle_gamma   90.00
#
_symmetry.space_group_name_H-M   'P 1'
#
loop_
_entity.id
_entity.type
_entity.pdbx_description
1 polymer ?
#
loop_
_entity_poly.entity_id
_entity_poly.type
_entity_poly.pdbx_seq_one_letter_code
_entity_poly.pdbx_strand_id
1 'polypeptide(L)' 'LNPAFAEAYYNRGIIQLFMKDTRKGCLDLSKAGELGITEAYEVLKRYASLDN' A
#
# COMPACT_ATOMS: atom_id res chain seq x y z
N LEU A 1 -12.74 12.71 -4.21
CA LEU A 1 -12.04 11.57 -3.64
C LEU A 1 -12.74 11.07 -2.39
N ASN A 2 -12.79 9.78 -2.23
CA ASN A 2 -13.45 9.18 -1.07
C ASN A 2 -12.39 8.66 -0.11
N PRO A 3 -12.20 9.33 1.05
CA PRO A 3 -11.15 8.92 1.98
C PRO A 3 -11.36 7.51 2.52
N ALA A 4 -12.62 7.04 2.60
CA ALA A 4 -12.87 5.69 3.07
C ALA A 4 -12.31 4.63 2.12
N PHE A 5 -12.40 4.88 0.81
CA PHE A 5 -11.81 3.97 -0.16
C PHE A 5 -10.29 3.97 -0.07
N ALA A 6 -9.70 5.16 0.10
CA ALA A 6 -8.25 5.25 0.22
C ALA A 6 -7.75 4.46 1.42
N GLU A 7 -8.42 4.65 2.57
CA GLU A 7 -8.05 3.93 3.78
C GLU A 7 -8.22 2.42 3.64
N ALA A 8 -9.30 2.01 2.97
CA ALA A 8 -9.53 0.58 2.76
C ALA A 8 -8.39 -0.04 1.95
N TYR A 9 -7.97 0.62 0.88
CA TYR A 9 -6.84 0.13 0.10
C TYR A 9 -5.56 0.10 0.92
N TYR A 10 -5.33 1.14 1.71
CA TYR A 10 -4.13 1.21 2.53
C TYR A 10 -4.09 0.06 3.53
N ASN A 11 -5.19 -0.13 4.27
CA ASN A 11 -5.25 -1.17 5.29
C ASN A 11 -5.10 -2.56 4.67
N ARG A 12 -5.79 -2.80 3.56
CA ARG A 12 -5.70 -4.10 2.90
C ARG A 12 -4.29 -4.35 2.39
N GLY A 13 -3.66 -3.32 1.85
CA GLY A 13 -2.30 -3.46 1.37
C GLY A 13 -1.34 -3.85 2.49
N ILE A 14 -1.46 -3.19 3.64
CA ILE A 14 -0.61 -3.50 4.79
C ILE A 14 -0.82 -4.94 5.25
N ILE A 15 -2.08 -5.36 5.35
CA ILE A 15 -2.40 -6.72 5.78
C ILE A 15 -1.81 -7.74 4.81
N GLN A 16 -1.92 -7.47 3.53
CA GLN A 16 -1.37 -8.39 2.52
C GLN A 16 0.15 -8.49 2.62
N LEU A 17 0.83 -7.39 2.95
CA LEU A 17 2.27 -7.45 3.16
C LEU A 17 2.61 -8.33 4.38
N PHE A 18 1.82 -8.21 5.45
CA PHE A 18 2.01 -9.09 6.61
C PHE A 18 1.82 -10.56 6.24
N MET A 19 0.92 -10.84 5.33
CA MET A 19 0.67 -12.21 4.87
C MET A 19 1.65 -12.64 3.79
N LYS A 20 2.64 -11.83 3.51
CA LYS A 20 3.68 -12.09 2.51
C LYS A 20 3.13 -12.13 1.09
N ASP A 21 1.97 -11.54 0.87
CA ASP A 21 1.42 -11.36 -0.46
C ASP A 21 1.87 -9.99 -0.96
N THR A 22 3.15 -9.90 -1.25
CA THR A 22 3.79 -8.61 -1.55
C THR A 22 3.22 -7.96 -2.79
N ARG A 23 2.95 -8.75 -3.81
CA ARG A 23 2.42 -8.21 -5.06
C ARG A 23 1.08 -7.51 -4.85
N LYS A 24 0.14 -8.20 -4.20
CA LYS A 24 -1.18 -7.60 -3.96
C LYS A 24 -1.10 -6.44 -2.98
N GLY A 25 -0.26 -6.58 -1.95
CA GLY A 25 -0.06 -5.50 -1.00
C GLY A 25 0.44 -4.24 -1.67
N CYS A 26 1.43 -4.37 -2.55
CA CYS A 26 1.97 -3.22 -3.25
C CYS A 26 0.96 -2.60 -4.20
N LEU A 27 0.14 -3.42 -4.86
CA LEU A 27 -0.91 -2.90 -5.74
C LEU A 27 -1.92 -2.06 -4.95
N ASP A 28 -2.35 -2.56 -3.80
CA ASP A 28 -3.31 -1.84 -2.98
C ASP A 28 -2.69 -0.56 -2.41
N LEU A 29 -1.43 -0.63 -1.98
CA LEU A 29 -0.76 0.56 -1.48
C LEU A 29 -0.57 1.61 -2.56
N SER A 30 -0.24 1.17 -3.78
CA SER A 30 -0.13 2.09 -4.90
C SER A 30 -1.46 2.79 -5.15
N LYS A 31 -2.56 2.04 -5.09
CA LYS A 31 -3.89 2.62 -5.26
C LYS A 31 -4.21 3.60 -4.14
N ALA A 32 -3.87 3.24 -2.90
CA ALA A 32 -4.08 4.14 -1.78
C ALA A 32 -3.31 5.44 -1.96
N GLY A 33 -2.07 5.35 -2.45
CA GLY A 33 -1.28 6.53 -2.72
C GLY A 33 -1.92 7.42 -3.77
N GLU A 34 -2.42 6.82 -4.85
CA GLU A 34 -3.11 7.56 -5.89
C GLU A 34 -4.35 8.28 -5.34
N LEU A 35 -4.98 7.69 -4.35
CA LEU A 35 -6.19 8.25 -3.75
C LEU A 35 -5.89 9.26 -2.65
N GLY A 36 -4.62 9.54 -2.40
CA GLY A 36 -4.25 10.62 -1.51
C GLY A 36 -3.51 10.25 -0.24
N ILE A 37 -3.30 8.95 0.02
CA ILE A 37 -2.56 8.53 1.21
C ILE A 37 -1.08 8.45 0.86
N THR A 38 -0.37 9.54 1.09
CA THR A 38 1.04 9.62 0.72
C THR A 38 1.90 8.64 1.51
N GLU A 39 1.48 8.28 2.72
CA GLU A 39 2.19 7.29 3.53
C GLU A 39 2.33 5.95 2.81
N ALA A 40 1.38 5.64 1.91
CA ALA A 40 1.47 4.41 1.14
C ALA A 40 2.73 4.37 0.28
N TYR A 41 3.12 5.50 -0.27
CA TYR A 41 4.35 5.57 -1.09
C TYR A 41 5.60 5.32 -0.24
N GLU A 42 5.57 5.76 1.03
CA GLU A 42 6.69 5.50 1.93
C GLU A 42 6.85 4.00 2.18
N VAL A 43 5.73 3.30 2.38
CA VAL A 43 5.77 1.86 2.57
C VAL A 43 6.30 1.18 1.31
N LEU A 44 5.83 1.62 0.15
CA LEU A 44 6.28 1.04 -1.12
C LEU A 44 7.79 1.22 -1.29
N LYS A 45 8.31 2.39 -0.94
CA LYS A 45 9.75 2.64 -1.04
C LYS A 45 10.54 1.69 -0.15
N ARG A 46 10.06 1.45 1.06
CA ARG A 46 10.73 0.56 1.99
C ARG A 46 10.79 -0.85 1.44
N TYR A 47 9.69 -1.33 0.90
CA TYR A 47 9.64 -2.68 0.36
C TYR A 47 10.50 -2.82 -0.89
N ALA A 48 10.55 -1.80 -1.72
CA ALA A 48 11.43 -1.82 -2.88
C ALA A 48 12.90 -1.91 -2.46
N SER A 49 13.28 -1.20 -1.39
CA SER A 49 14.64 -1.25 -0.86
C SER A 49 14.98 -2.62 -0.31
N LEU A 50 14.03 -3.22 0.40
CA LEU A 50 14.25 -4.53 1.02
C LEU A 50 14.37 -5.64 -0.01
N ASP A 51 13.78 -5.44 -1.17
CA ASP A 51 13.73 -6.45 -2.20
C ASP A 51 15.04 -6.55 -2.97
N ASN A 52 15.93 -5.62 -2.76
CA ASN A 52 17.26 -5.67 -3.36
C ASN A 52 18.22 -6.42 -2.45
#